data_77556d1bfadc9a6933d57cf78faf2373
#
_entry.id   77556d1bfadc9a6933d57cf78faf2373
#
_cell.length_a   1.000
_cell.length_b   1.000
_cell.length_c   1.000
_cell.angle_alpha   90.00
_cell.angle_beta   90.00
_cell.angle_gamma   90.00
#
_symmetry.space_group_name_H-M   'P 1'
#
loop_
_entity.id
_entity.type
_entity.pdbx_description
1 polymer ?
#
loop_
_entity_poly.entity_id
_entity_poly.type
_entity_poly.pdbx_seq_one_letter_code
_entity_poly.pdbx_strand_id
1 'polypeptide(L)'
;MQEHTKKHHTNALFYVSCPPNKAKEAKDFLKQIGCQINADIDAKEVLPDRTPGSLLVGARYREDLTQAQLSEISGMPRRHISEMENNKRPIGKVNAKKLANALNIDYRTLL
;
A
#
# COMPACT_ATOMS: atom_id res chain seq x y z
N MET A 1 15.75 -24.97 -5.09
CA MET A 1 15.25 -24.69 -4.68
C MET A 1 14.88 -24.39 -3.81
N GLN A 2 14.66 -24.28 -3.37
CA GLN A 2 14.29 -23.90 -2.55
C GLN A 2 13.72 -24.04 -1.70
N GLU A 3 13.69 -24.21 -1.16
CA GLU A 3 13.07 -24.26 -0.43
C GLU A 3 12.87 -24.01 0.48
N HIS A 4 13.12 -23.91 0.76
CA HIS A 4 12.89 -23.65 1.53
C HIS A 4 12.50 -23.08 2.21
N THR A 5 13.21 -22.58 2.24
CA THR A 5 12.45 -21.92 2.92
C THR A 5 11.16 -22.09 3.05
N LYS A 6 10.66 -22.50 2.80
CA LYS A 6 9.48 -22.79 2.83
C LYS A 6 8.57 -22.61 3.88
N LYS A 7 8.91 -22.68 4.86
CA LYS A 7 8.06 -22.69 5.97
C LYS A 7 7.46 -21.37 6.38
N HIS A 8 7.84 -20.32 5.83
CA HIS A 8 7.20 -19.03 6.08
C HIS A 8 6.55 -18.50 4.84
N HIS A 9 5.89 -19.41 4.15
CA HIS A 9 5.22 -19.01 2.96
C HIS A 9 4.02 -18.19 3.28
N THR A 10 4.19 -16.91 3.16
CA THR A 10 3.07 -15.99 3.20
C THR A 10 2.78 -15.63 1.76
N ASN A 11 1.60 -15.96 1.31
CA ASN A 11 1.21 -15.58 -0.03
C ASN A 11 1.11 -14.08 -0.12
N ALA A 12 1.58 -13.54 -1.23
CA ALA A 12 1.38 -12.13 -1.51
C ALA A 12 -0.07 -11.91 -1.89
N LEU A 13 -0.67 -10.84 -1.37
CA LEU A 13 -2.05 -10.48 -1.70
C LEU A 13 -2.05 -9.24 -2.56
N PHE A 14 -2.82 -9.26 -3.62
CA PHE A 14 -2.96 -8.09 -4.48
C PHE A 14 -4.31 -8.14 -5.17
N TYR A 15 -4.72 -6.99 -5.66
CA TYR A 15 -6.00 -6.82 -6.33
C TYR A 15 -5.77 -6.69 -7.81
N VAL A 16 -6.65 -7.34 -8.58
CA VAL A 16 -6.59 -7.27 -10.02
C VAL A 16 -7.84 -6.59 -10.52
N SER A 17 -7.67 -5.56 -11.31
CA SER A 17 -8.77 -4.88 -11.98
C SER A 17 -8.70 -5.24 -13.45
N CYS A 18 -9.80 -5.73 -14.01
CA CYS A 18 -9.84 -6.09 -15.41
C CYS A 18 -11.23 -5.81 -15.97
N PRO A 19 -11.36 -5.70 -17.29
CA PRO A 19 -12.69 -5.55 -17.90
C PRO A 19 -13.58 -6.73 -17.56
N PRO A 20 -14.88 -6.51 -17.34
CA PRO A 20 -15.79 -7.60 -16.95
C PRO A 20 -15.79 -8.77 -17.92
N ASN A 21 -15.64 -8.50 -19.21
CA ASN A 21 -15.64 -9.56 -20.22
C ASN A 21 -14.35 -10.38 -20.24
N LYS A 22 -13.32 -9.97 -19.49
CA LYS A 22 -12.06 -10.69 -19.37
C LYS A 22 -11.89 -11.34 -18.01
N ALA A 23 -12.85 -11.16 -17.11
CA ALA A 23 -12.71 -11.64 -15.73
C ALA A 23 -12.48 -13.14 -15.66
N LYS A 24 -13.20 -13.91 -16.47
CA LYS A 24 -13.05 -15.36 -16.48
C LYS A 24 -11.68 -15.80 -16.94
N GLU A 25 -11.21 -15.19 -18.03
CA GLU A 25 -9.87 -15.50 -18.55
C GLU A 25 -8.79 -15.18 -17.53
N ALA A 26 -8.92 -14.03 -16.87
CA ALA A 26 -7.97 -13.61 -15.86
C ALA A 26 -7.94 -14.59 -14.68
N LYS A 27 -9.11 -15.02 -14.23
CA LYS A 27 -9.21 -15.99 -13.14
C LYS A 27 -8.59 -17.32 -13.51
N ASP A 28 -8.88 -17.80 -14.70
CA ASP A 28 -8.34 -19.08 -15.18
C ASP A 28 -6.81 -19.02 -15.28
N PHE A 29 -6.30 -17.92 -15.80
CA PHE A 29 -4.85 -17.74 -15.92
C PHE A 29 -4.19 -17.71 -14.53
N LEU A 30 -4.76 -16.99 -13.60
CA LEU A 30 -4.21 -16.89 -12.26
C LEU A 30 -4.22 -18.24 -11.54
N LYS A 31 -5.27 -19.03 -11.73
CA LYS A 31 -5.33 -20.37 -11.16
C LYS A 31 -4.24 -21.28 -11.74
N GLN A 32 -3.96 -21.13 -13.03
CA GLN A 32 -2.92 -21.95 -13.68
C GLN A 32 -1.54 -21.70 -13.09
N ILE A 33 -1.26 -20.49 -12.68
CA ILE A 33 0.04 -20.16 -12.10
C ILE A 33 0.09 -20.33 -10.58
N GLY A 34 -0.96 -20.91 -10.00
CA GLY A 34 -0.96 -21.26 -8.59
C GLY A 34 -1.62 -20.24 -7.67
N CYS A 35 -2.28 -19.24 -8.21
CA CYS A 35 -2.96 -18.24 -7.41
C CYS A 35 -4.30 -18.75 -6.92
N GLN A 36 -4.69 -18.34 -5.73
CA GLN A 36 -6.02 -18.59 -5.20
C GLN A 36 -6.91 -17.40 -5.51
N ILE A 37 -8.10 -17.70 -5.99
CA ILE A 37 -9.07 -16.65 -6.30
C ILE A 37 -10.09 -16.63 -5.16
N ASN A 38 -10.13 -15.54 -4.45
CA ASN A 38 -10.98 -15.39 -3.27
C ASN A 38 -12.02 -14.31 -3.51
N ALA A 39 -12.90 -14.56 -4.46
CA ALA A 39 -13.91 -13.60 -4.85
C ALA A 39 -14.89 -13.27 -3.71
N ASP A 40 -15.04 -14.17 -2.76
CA ASP A 40 -15.99 -14.00 -1.68
C ASP A 40 -15.38 -13.49 -0.39
N ILE A 41 -14.08 -13.13 -0.41
CA ILE A 41 -13.44 -12.60 0.79
C ILE A 41 -13.89 -11.17 1.00
N ASP A 42 -14.28 -10.86 2.23
CA ASP A 42 -14.60 -9.50 2.62
C ASP A 42 -13.36 -8.62 2.44
N ALA A 43 -13.57 -7.42 1.92
CA ALA A 43 -12.48 -6.46 1.72
C ALA A 43 -11.70 -6.20 3.02
N LYS A 44 -12.37 -6.29 4.16
CA LYS A 44 -11.72 -6.10 5.45
C LYS A 44 -10.70 -7.17 5.77
N GLU A 45 -10.88 -8.37 5.24
CA GLU A 45 -9.94 -9.46 5.47
C GLU A 45 -8.75 -9.42 4.54
N VAL A 46 -8.94 -8.80 3.37
CA VAL A 46 -7.91 -8.77 2.34
C VAL A 46 -7.09 -7.50 2.40
N LEU A 47 -7.74 -6.38 2.67
CA LEU A 47 -7.06 -5.09 2.76
C LEU A 47 -6.42 -4.94 4.13
N PRO A 48 -5.19 -4.45 4.19
CA PRO A 48 -4.59 -4.12 5.49
C PRO A 48 -5.39 -3.02 6.16
N ASP A 49 -5.25 -2.94 7.47
CA ASP A 49 -5.88 -1.87 8.23
C ASP A 49 -5.51 -0.52 7.66
N ARG A 50 -6.50 0.35 7.58
CA ARG A 50 -6.29 1.70 7.10
C ARG A 50 -5.75 2.57 8.20
N THR A 51 -4.47 2.47 8.44
CA THR A 51 -3.80 3.35 9.39
C THR A 51 -3.30 4.58 8.67
N PRO A 52 -3.04 5.69 9.38
CA PRO A 52 -2.44 6.85 8.73
C PRO A 52 -1.15 6.51 8.02
N GLY A 53 -0.34 5.62 8.57
CA GLY A 53 0.90 5.20 7.93
C GLY A 53 0.68 4.47 6.63
N SER A 54 -0.28 3.55 6.58
CA SER A 54 -0.58 2.81 5.35
C SER A 54 -1.15 3.73 4.28
N LEU A 55 -1.94 4.71 4.67
CA LEU A 55 -2.48 5.69 3.73
C LEU A 55 -1.39 6.57 3.17
N LEU A 56 -0.41 6.92 4.00
CA LEU A 56 0.75 7.70 3.55
C LEU A 56 1.57 6.92 2.53
N VAL A 57 1.83 5.63 2.80
CA VAL A 57 2.55 4.76 1.86
C VAL A 57 1.81 4.68 0.53
N GLY A 58 0.50 4.47 0.58
CA GLY A 58 -0.30 4.37 -0.63
C GLY A 58 -0.28 5.64 -1.45
N ALA A 59 -0.39 6.79 -0.79
CA ALA A 59 -0.36 8.08 -1.48
C ALA A 59 1.01 8.32 -2.12
N ARG A 60 2.07 7.95 -1.42
CA ARG A 60 3.42 8.11 -1.94
C ARG A 60 3.64 7.25 -3.19
N TYR A 61 3.20 6.00 -3.13
CA TYR A 61 3.33 5.09 -4.27
C TYR A 61 2.53 5.58 -5.47
N ARG A 62 1.35 6.14 -5.21
CA ARG A 62 0.51 6.65 -6.29
C ARG A 62 1.19 7.81 -7.03
N GLU A 63 1.98 8.60 -6.32
CA GLU A 63 2.74 9.69 -6.92
C GLU A 63 4.11 9.24 -7.41
N ASP A 64 4.39 7.95 -7.29
CA ASP A 64 5.64 7.35 -7.78
C ASP A 64 6.88 7.96 -7.13
N LEU A 65 6.80 8.23 -5.83
CA LEU A 65 7.88 8.85 -5.08
C LEU A 65 8.52 7.86 -4.11
N THR A 66 9.84 7.96 -3.98
CA THR A 66 10.54 7.27 -2.90
C THR A 66 10.43 8.09 -1.62
N GLN A 67 10.78 7.47 -0.48
CA GLN A 67 10.81 8.21 0.79
C GLN A 67 11.79 9.39 0.72
N ALA A 68 12.92 9.21 0.06
CA ALA A 68 13.90 10.28 -0.10
C ALA A 68 13.34 11.43 -0.92
N GLN A 69 12.63 11.13 -1.99
CA GLN A 69 12.01 12.15 -2.82
C GLN A 69 10.93 12.91 -2.07
N LEU A 70 10.09 12.18 -1.33
CA LEU A 70 9.07 12.83 -0.51
C LEU A 70 9.70 13.70 0.57
N SER A 71 10.82 13.26 1.14
CA SER A 71 11.56 14.03 2.11
C SER A 71 11.99 15.38 1.52
N GLU A 72 12.53 15.37 0.31
CA GLU A 72 12.96 16.59 -0.35
C GLU A 72 11.79 17.54 -0.62
N ILE A 73 10.69 16.99 -1.13
CA ILE A 73 9.54 17.81 -1.51
C ILE A 73 8.85 18.39 -0.28
N SER A 74 8.68 17.59 0.76
CA SER A 74 7.94 18.00 1.96
C SER A 74 8.79 18.78 2.95
N GLY A 75 10.10 18.71 2.83
CA GLY A 75 11.01 19.33 3.79
C GLY A 75 11.12 18.57 5.10
N MET A 76 10.65 17.34 5.16
CA MET A 76 10.69 16.53 6.37
C MET A 76 11.82 15.52 6.28
N PRO A 77 12.48 15.20 7.42
CA PRO A 77 13.51 14.17 7.41
C PRO A 77 12.96 12.82 6.96
N ARG A 78 13.70 12.14 6.13
CA ARG A 78 13.30 10.82 5.65
C ARG A 78 12.99 9.85 6.80
N ARG A 79 13.76 9.95 7.87
CA ARG A 79 13.55 9.11 9.05
C ARG A 79 12.14 9.31 9.62
N HIS A 80 11.68 10.54 9.69
CA HIS A 80 10.34 10.83 10.20
C HIS A 80 9.28 10.24 9.28
N ILE A 81 9.48 10.32 7.98
CA ILE A 81 8.55 9.75 7.01
C ILE A 81 8.48 8.23 7.20
N SER A 82 9.63 7.58 7.32
CA SER A 82 9.68 6.13 7.54
C SER A 82 8.96 5.74 8.84
N GLU A 83 9.17 6.49 9.90
CA GLU A 83 8.51 6.21 11.18
C GLU A 83 6.99 6.39 11.08
N MET A 84 6.55 7.40 10.36
CA MET A 84 5.12 7.63 10.18
C MET A 84 4.49 6.53 9.30
N GLU A 85 5.18 6.09 8.26
CA GLU A 85 4.69 5.01 7.41
C GLU A 85 4.56 3.69 8.17
N ASN A 86 5.41 3.49 9.16
CA ASN A 86 5.38 2.27 9.98
C ASN A 86 4.55 2.42 11.25
N ASN A 87 3.82 3.51 11.37
CA ASN A 87 2.97 3.81 12.53
C ASN A 87 3.74 3.90 13.84
N LYS A 88 5.03 4.21 13.77
CA LYS A 88 5.87 4.40 14.95
C LYS A 88 5.89 5.85 15.42
N ARG A 89 5.37 6.74 14.60
CA ARG A 89 5.26 8.16 14.90
C ARG A 89 3.91 8.65 14.42
N PRO A 90 3.13 9.32 15.27
CA PRO A 90 1.85 9.87 14.81
C PRO A 90 2.08 11.00 13.81
N ILE A 91 1.13 11.18 12.91
CA ILE A 91 1.18 12.26 11.95
C ILE A 91 0.38 13.42 12.53
N GLY A 92 1.07 14.44 13.02
CA GLY A 92 0.44 15.61 13.53
C GLY A 92 -0.15 16.48 12.42
N LYS A 93 -1.02 17.40 12.78
CA LYS A 93 -1.73 18.23 11.81
C LYS A 93 -0.77 19.00 10.89
N VAL A 94 0.29 19.57 11.46
CA VAL A 94 1.27 20.34 10.69
C VAL A 94 1.97 19.44 9.67
N ASN A 95 2.41 18.27 10.10
CA ASN A 95 3.09 17.34 9.23
C ASN A 95 2.13 16.76 8.19
N ALA A 96 0.88 16.51 8.60
CA ALA A 96 -0.13 16.03 7.65
C ALA A 96 -0.33 17.02 6.52
N LYS A 97 -0.36 18.32 6.83
CA LYS A 97 -0.51 19.35 5.80
C LYS A 97 0.69 19.40 4.86
N LYS A 98 1.91 19.29 5.41
CA LYS A 98 3.10 19.28 4.58
C LYS A 98 3.12 18.08 3.62
N LEU A 99 2.80 16.91 4.14
CA LEU A 99 2.78 15.69 3.32
C LEU A 99 1.65 15.75 2.29
N ALA A 100 0.48 16.19 2.70
CA ALA A 100 -0.66 16.27 1.80
C ALA A 100 -0.39 17.23 0.65
N ASN A 101 0.28 18.33 0.93
CA ASN A 101 0.65 19.30 -0.10
C ASN A 101 1.60 18.68 -1.12
N ALA A 102 2.58 17.91 -0.63
CA ALA A 102 3.54 17.24 -1.49
C ALA A 102 2.89 16.12 -2.32
N LEU A 103 1.85 15.49 -1.78
CA LEU A 103 1.23 14.32 -2.39
C LEU A 103 -0.09 14.64 -3.09
N ASN A 104 -0.53 15.89 -3.08
CA ASN A 104 -1.77 16.34 -3.70
C ASN A 104 -3.00 15.60 -3.15
N ILE A 105 -3.06 15.45 -1.85
CA ILE A 105 -4.20 14.84 -1.17
C ILE A 105 -4.71 15.77 -0.07
N ASP A 106 -5.87 15.44 0.48
CA ASP A 106 -6.42 16.17 1.62
C ASP A 106 -5.68 15.74 2.89
N TYR A 107 -5.17 16.70 3.66
CA TYR A 107 -4.42 16.39 4.87
C TYR A 107 -5.22 15.58 5.89
N ARG A 108 -6.53 15.73 5.87
CA ARG A 108 -7.40 14.98 6.80
C ARG A 108 -7.35 13.49 6.57
N THR A 109 -6.95 13.07 5.39
CA THR A 109 -6.77 11.66 5.09
C THR A 109 -5.70 11.03 5.97
N LEU A 110 -4.71 11.82 6.40
CA LEU A 110 -3.58 11.33 7.17
C LEU A 110 -3.74 11.48 8.69
N LEU A 111 -4.85 12.03 9.13
CA LEU A 111 -5.08 12.23 10.56
C LEU A 111 -5.79 11.07 11.26
#